data_3600f7df694393d9d31334396e074121
#
_entry.id   3600f7df694393d9d31334396e074121
#
_cell.length_a   1.000
_cell.length_b   1.000
_cell.length_c   1.000
_cell.angle_alpha   90.00
_cell.angle_beta   90.00
_cell.angle_gamma   90.00
#
_symmetry.space_group_name_H-M   'P 1'
#
loop_
_entity.id
_entity.type
_entity.pdbx_description
1 polymer ?
#
loop_
_entity_poly.entity_id
_entity_poly.type
_entity_poly.pdbx_seq_one_letter_code
_entity_poly.pdbx_strand_id
1 'polypeptide(L)'
;MNSKSTTRLLMALVACFFHLQAIAQEKPNILIIFPDDVGWSNVSAYGHGLMGYTTPNIDRIAKEGIMFTEHYAQPSCTAGRAALITGQYPIRSGMTTVGRPGAELGLKKESPTLAEVLKEQGYATGQFGKNHLGDRNEHLPTVHGFDEFFGNLYHLNTQEEYQQVDYPQDPEFFKKYGTRGVLHTWATDEDDPTVDPRFGRVGKQRIEDTGQLSKERMETVDEEFIEASFDFMKRAQENDKPFFVWLNPSRMHMFTHLKPENRYLAAPYTTEHDFYGSGMMEHDMQVGMILEELEKMGVLENTIVIYSTDNGPEHSARTHGGTTPFRGEKMTTYEGGARVPMMVMWKGHIPEGKVLRGIQSHMDIFTTLAAAAGVPDVVEKMKKERKQYIDGVNNLDYWLGKSDESERNNFIYYHESGIRAVRINQWKLHFETSENYYAPYQKQKFPIMYNIHFDPYESFDNITDRSDIIQRKQFINEPIQELLGEHIQSLVDYPPVQKAATYDFSELMKQLQEGKQ
;
A
#
# COMPACT_ATOMS: atom_id res chain seq x y z
N MET A 1 64.12 -23.86 22.93
CA MET A 1 63.00 -23.34 22.08
C MET A 1 62.06 -22.58 23.00
N ASN A 2 61.89 -21.29 22.76
CA ASN A 2 61.41 -20.31 23.74
C ASN A 2 59.91 -20.35 23.98
N SER A 3 59.47 -20.69 25.19
CA SER A 3 58.11 -20.65 25.73
C SER A 3 57.41 -19.30 25.51
N LYS A 4 58.14 -18.19 25.38
CA LYS A 4 57.60 -16.85 25.12
C LYS A 4 57.11 -16.62 23.68
N SER A 5 57.53 -17.46 22.71
CA SER A 5 57.09 -17.37 21.31
C SER A 5 55.75 -18.04 21.10
N THR A 6 55.47 -19.14 21.79
CA THR A 6 54.20 -19.90 21.72
C THR A 6 53.03 -19.14 22.39
N THR A 7 53.34 -18.43 23.51
CA THR A 7 52.30 -17.62 24.20
C THR A 7 51.87 -16.38 23.38
N ARG A 8 52.83 -15.77 22.66
CA ARG A 8 52.53 -14.64 21.75
C ARG A 8 51.74 -15.06 20.52
N LEU A 9 52.00 -16.26 19.99
CA LEU A 9 51.23 -16.81 18.85
C LEU A 9 49.80 -17.18 19.26
N LEU A 10 49.61 -17.71 20.48
CA LEU A 10 48.28 -18.02 21.02
C LEU A 10 47.43 -16.75 21.30
N MET A 11 48.07 -15.70 21.85
CA MET A 11 47.39 -14.41 22.07
C MET A 11 47.03 -13.70 20.76
N ALA A 12 47.88 -13.80 19.73
CA ALA A 12 47.56 -13.26 18.40
C ALA A 12 46.41 -14.02 17.72
N LEU A 13 46.32 -15.34 17.87
CA LEU A 13 45.22 -16.17 17.36
C LEU A 13 43.90 -15.91 18.10
N VAL A 14 43.96 -15.72 19.43
CA VAL A 14 42.75 -15.36 20.22
C VAL A 14 42.30 -13.95 19.89
N ALA A 15 43.17 -12.97 19.68
CA ALA A 15 42.82 -11.63 19.23
C ALA A 15 42.25 -11.60 17.81
N CYS A 16 42.73 -12.46 16.89
CA CYS A 16 42.13 -12.61 15.56
C CYS A 16 40.76 -13.30 15.60
N PHE A 17 40.50 -14.21 16.54
CA PHE A 17 39.16 -14.81 16.69
C PHE A 17 38.12 -13.83 17.25
N PHE A 18 38.50 -12.84 18.02
CA PHE A 18 37.61 -11.77 18.48
C PHE A 18 37.34 -10.67 17.42
N HIS A 19 38.14 -10.62 16.33
CA HIS A 19 37.95 -9.64 15.24
C HIS A 19 37.27 -10.24 14.01
N LEU A 20 36.88 -11.52 14.03
CA LEU A 20 36.12 -12.21 12.98
C LEU A 20 34.69 -12.58 13.43
N GLN A 21 34.14 -11.90 14.42
CA GLN A 21 32.71 -11.68 14.38
C GLN A 21 32.52 -10.69 13.22
N ALA A 22 32.30 -11.22 12.02
CA ALA A 22 31.56 -10.49 11.01
C ALA A 22 30.36 -9.91 11.78
N ILE A 23 30.31 -8.59 11.91
CA ILE A 23 29.09 -7.90 12.35
C ILE A 23 28.10 -8.31 11.27
N ALA A 24 27.32 -9.37 11.53
CA ALA A 24 26.17 -9.66 10.70
C ALA A 24 25.37 -8.36 10.77
N GLN A 25 25.26 -7.68 9.65
CA GLN A 25 24.51 -6.43 9.59
C GLN A 25 23.14 -6.73 10.19
N GLU A 26 22.83 -6.07 11.29
CA GLU A 26 21.57 -6.27 11.99
C GLU A 26 20.44 -5.96 11.00
N LYS A 27 19.50 -6.90 10.80
CA LYS A 27 18.40 -6.70 9.88
C LYS A 27 17.59 -5.48 10.32
N PRO A 28 17.27 -4.55 9.42
CA PRO A 28 16.49 -3.38 9.79
C PRO A 28 15.07 -3.76 10.22
N ASN A 29 14.52 -3.05 11.17
CA ASN A 29 13.08 -3.02 11.36
C ASN A 29 12.42 -2.34 10.17
N ILE A 30 11.17 -2.66 9.90
CA ILE A 30 10.41 -2.13 8.78
C ILE A 30 9.06 -1.64 9.28
N LEU A 31 8.77 -0.36 9.06
CA LEU A 31 7.48 0.25 9.34
C LEU A 31 6.95 0.92 8.08
N ILE A 32 5.78 0.49 7.61
CA ILE A 32 5.05 1.14 6.52
C ILE A 32 3.83 1.82 7.11
N ILE A 33 3.77 3.16 7.03
CA ILE A 33 2.61 3.98 7.38
C ILE A 33 1.84 4.22 6.09
N PHE A 34 0.61 3.66 6.00
CA PHE A 34 -0.14 3.54 4.76
C PHE A 34 -1.60 3.96 4.93
N PRO A 35 -1.84 5.28 5.11
CA PRO A 35 -3.18 5.84 5.22
C PRO A 35 -4.04 5.61 3.97
N ASP A 36 -5.28 6.07 4.01
CA ASP A 36 -6.32 5.88 2.98
C ASP A 36 -6.58 7.19 2.23
N ASP A 37 -6.59 7.18 0.91
CA ASP A 37 -7.00 8.29 0.04
C ASP A 37 -6.22 9.63 0.24
N VAL A 38 -4.96 9.60 0.64
CA VAL A 38 -4.17 10.82 0.82
C VAL A 38 -3.67 11.33 -0.52
N GLY A 39 -4.08 12.55 -0.88
CA GLY A 39 -3.65 13.19 -2.11
C GLY A 39 -2.20 13.69 -2.07
N TRP A 40 -1.57 13.75 -3.24
CA TRP A 40 -0.18 14.16 -3.41
C TRP A 40 0.09 15.55 -2.81
N SER A 41 -0.77 16.55 -3.05
CA SER A 41 -0.61 17.90 -2.50
C SER A 41 -1.08 18.04 -1.05
N ASN A 42 -1.73 17.04 -0.48
CA ASN A 42 -2.17 17.07 0.91
C ASN A 42 -1.02 16.86 1.92
N VAL A 43 0.13 16.37 1.45
CA VAL A 43 1.37 16.30 2.23
C VAL A 43 2.21 17.53 1.94
N SER A 44 2.57 18.32 2.98
CA SER A 44 3.23 19.62 2.77
C SER A 44 4.66 19.51 2.23
N ALA A 45 5.34 18.38 2.36
CA ALA A 45 6.61 18.11 1.67
C ALA A 45 6.49 18.23 0.14
N TYR A 46 5.34 17.92 -0.43
CA TYR A 46 5.04 18.04 -1.86
C TYR A 46 4.36 19.36 -2.21
N GLY A 47 3.38 19.78 -1.41
CA GLY A 47 2.51 20.92 -1.68
C GLY A 47 2.97 22.23 -1.06
N HIS A 48 4.03 22.24 -0.23
CA HIS A 48 4.53 23.42 0.49
C HIS A 48 3.44 24.21 1.23
N GLY A 49 2.43 23.51 1.79
CA GLY A 49 1.30 24.16 2.49
C GLY A 49 0.24 24.75 1.55
N LEU A 50 0.23 24.41 0.26
CA LEU A 50 -0.78 24.86 -0.71
C LEU A 50 -2.22 24.63 -0.22
N MET A 51 -2.43 23.60 0.60
CA MET A 51 -3.75 23.24 1.13
C MET A 51 -4.18 24.06 2.36
N GLY A 52 -3.39 25.09 2.77
CA GLY A 52 -3.70 25.95 3.91
C GLY A 52 -3.28 25.39 5.28
N TYR A 53 -2.67 24.20 5.31
CA TYR A 53 -2.08 23.56 6.50
C TYR A 53 -0.73 22.92 6.16
N THR A 54 -0.02 22.43 7.18
CA THR A 54 1.26 21.71 7.02
C THR A 54 1.24 20.40 7.77
N THR A 55 2.10 19.49 7.34
CA THR A 55 2.26 18.12 7.89
C THR A 55 3.71 17.91 8.33
N PRO A 56 4.20 18.65 9.36
CA PRO A 56 5.62 18.70 9.70
C PRO A 56 6.22 17.36 10.13
N ASN A 57 5.44 16.45 10.71
CA ASN A 57 5.89 15.13 11.13
C ASN A 57 6.03 14.17 9.95
N ILE A 58 5.09 14.21 9.01
CA ILE A 58 5.18 13.47 7.74
C ILE A 58 6.34 14.03 6.91
N ASP A 59 6.48 15.37 6.83
CA ASP A 59 7.56 16.04 6.11
C ASP A 59 8.95 15.69 6.68
N ARG A 60 9.03 15.35 7.97
CA ARG A 60 10.26 14.90 8.61
C ARG A 60 10.80 13.62 7.94
N ILE A 61 9.94 12.69 7.54
CA ILE A 61 10.34 11.45 6.83
C ILE A 61 11.05 11.81 5.50
N ALA A 62 10.51 12.79 4.76
CA ALA A 62 11.14 13.29 3.54
C ALA A 62 12.47 14.03 3.81
N LYS A 63 12.52 14.83 4.87
CA LYS A 63 13.67 15.67 5.22
C LYS A 63 14.85 14.83 5.72
N GLU A 64 14.58 13.81 6.54
CA GLU A 64 15.59 12.90 7.10
C GLU A 64 15.80 11.65 6.23
N GLY A 65 15.18 11.60 5.05
CA GLY A 65 15.26 10.51 4.08
C GLY A 65 15.13 11.00 2.65
N ILE A 66 14.43 10.24 1.83
CA ILE A 66 14.18 10.54 0.41
C ILE A 66 12.69 10.71 0.14
N MET A 67 12.38 11.55 -0.84
CA MET A 67 11.04 11.78 -1.38
C MET A 67 11.01 11.42 -2.85
N PHE A 68 9.99 10.66 -3.28
CA PHE A 68 9.80 10.29 -4.68
C PHE A 68 8.72 11.15 -5.32
N THR A 69 9.00 11.72 -6.49
CA THR A 69 8.02 12.52 -7.21
C THR A 69 7.18 11.72 -8.21
N GLU A 70 7.60 10.49 -8.54
CA GLU A 70 6.95 9.63 -9.51
C GLU A 70 6.73 8.22 -8.95
N HIS A 71 5.94 8.15 -7.86
CA HIS A 71 5.52 6.88 -7.27
C HIS A 71 4.07 6.56 -7.64
N TYR A 72 3.83 5.33 -8.09
CA TYR A 72 2.55 4.90 -8.64
C TYR A 72 1.88 3.83 -7.80
N ALA A 73 0.66 4.16 -7.39
CA ALA A 73 -0.31 3.27 -6.77
C ALA A 73 -1.24 2.63 -7.82
N GLN A 74 -2.21 1.86 -7.34
CA GLN A 74 -3.34 1.44 -8.15
C GLN A 74 -4.53 2.39 -7.91
N PRO A 75 -5.54 2.46 -8.82
CA PRO A 75 -6.59 3.47 -8.73
C PRO A 75 -7.66 3.22 -7.67
N SER A 76 -7.56 2.17 -6.86
CA SER A 76 -8.51 1.88 -5.77
C SER A 76 -7.82 1.24 -4.56
N CYS A 77 -8.42 1.40 -3.37
CA CYS A 77 -7.79 0.98 -2.11
C CYS A 77 -7.48 -0.52 -2.05
N THR A 78 -8.41 -1.39 -2.42
CA THR A 78 -8.14 -2.83 -2.47
C THR A 78 -6.99 -3.16 -3.43
N ALA A 79 -7.00 -2.55 -4.62
CA ALA A 79 -5.98 -2.79 -5.63
C ALA A 79 -4.59 -2.26 -5.18
N GLY A 80 -4.53 -1.06 -4.58
CA GLY A 80 -3.28 -0.48 -4.07
C GLY A 80 -2.69 -1.30 -2.93
N ARG A 81 -3.53 -1.71 -1.97
CA ARG A 81 -3.11 -2.56 -0.84
C ARG A 81 -2.65 -3.94 -1.29
N ALA A 82 -3.36 -4.55 -2.25
CA ALA A 82 -2.94 -5.82 -2.85
C ALA A 82 -1.60 -5.68 -3.58
N ALA A 83 -1.41 -4.62 -4.38
CA ALA A 83 -0.16 -4.40 -5.11
C ALA A 83 1.05 -4.26 -4.19
N LEU A 84 0.90 -3.53 -3.08
CA LEU A 84 1.97 -3.37 -2.09
C LEU A 84 2.33 -4.70 -1.43
N ILE A 85 1.33 -5.40 -0.87
CA ILE A 85 1.61 -6.56 -0.02
C ILE A 85 2.01 -7.81 -0.82
N THR A 86 1.59 -7.91 -2.11
CA THR A 86 1.91 -9.06 -2.97
C THR A 86 3.05 -8.82 -3.94
N GLY A 87 3.45 -7.56 -4.19
CA GLY A 87 4.43 -7.21 -5.22
C GLY A 87 3.92 -7.44 -6.66
N GLN A 88 2.59 -7.55 -6.83
CA GLN A 88 1.96 -7.94 -8.09
C GLN A 88 0.98 -6.87 -8.58
N TYR A 89 0.78 -6.79 -9.91
CA TYR A 89 -0.42 -6.12 -10.40
C TYR A 89 -1.67 -6.80 -9.87
N PRO A 90 -2.72 -6.04 -9.44
CA PRO A 90 -3.92 -6.59 -8.82
C PRO A 90 -4.66 -7.64 -9.65
N ILE A 91 -4.48 -7.61 -10.97
CA ILE A 91 -5.04 -8.61 -11.88
C ILE A 91 -4.56 -10.04 -11.55
N ARG A 92 -3.33 -10.22 -11.03
CA ARG A 92 -2.78 -11.54 -10.70
C ARG A 92 -3.44 -12.14 -9.46
N SER A 93 -3.67 -11.32 -8.44
CA SER A 93 -4.38 -11.74 -7.22
C SER A 93 -5.91 -11.72 -7.38
N GLY A 94 -6.44 -11.09 -8.44
CA GLY A 94 -7.86 -10.83 -8.63
C GLY A 94 -8.43 -9.70 -7.76
N MET A 95 -7.59 -9.10 -6.89
CA MET A 95 -7.99 -8.04 -5.95
C MET A 95 -8.01 -6.66 -6.65
N THR A 96 -8.77 -6.55 -7.72
CA THR A 96 -8.86 -5.35 -8.56
C THR A 96 -9.83 -4.30 -8.03
N THR A 97 -10.78 -4.72 -7.19
CA THR A 97 -11.69 -3.87 -6.43
C THR A 97 -12.23 -4.62 -5.21
N VAL A 98 -13.07 -3.98 -4.39
CA VAL A 98 -13.58 -4.53 -3.14
C VAL A 98 -14.72 -5.52 -3.35
N GLY A 99 -14.78 -6.54 -2.47
CA GLY A 99 -15.92 -7.45 -2.34
C GLY A 99 -16.97 -6.94 -1.35
N ARG A 100 -18.18 -7.51 -1.45
CA ARG A 100 -19.25 -7.29 -0.44
C ARG A 100 -18.95 -8.06 0.83
N PRO A 101 -19.54 -7.67 2.00
CA PRO A 101 -19.41 -8.44 3.23
C PRO A 101 -19.80 -9.92 3.05
N GLY A 102 -18.90 -10.84 3.45
CA GLY A 102 -19.06 -12.29 3.29
C GLY A 102 -18.76 -12.83 1.90
N ALA A 103 -18.26 -12.01 0.96
CA ALA A 103 -17.92 -12.44 -0.39
C ALA A 103 -16.78 -13.48 -0.39
N GLU A 104 -16.79 -14.37 -1.39
CA GLU A 104 -15.68 -15.29 -1.63
C GLU A 104 -14.43 -14.59 -2.18
N LEU A 105 -14.59 -13.36 -2.67
CA LEU A 105 -13.51 -12.51 -3.10
C LEU A 105 -12.65 -12.07 -1.90
N GLY A 106 -11.38 -12.33 -1.96
CA GLY A 106 -10.38 -11.96 -0.97
C GLY A 106 -9.01 -12.48 -1.34
N LEU A 107 -7.99 -12.09 -0.59
CA LEU A 107 -6.64 -12.55 -0.82
C LEU A 107 -6.57 -14.08 -0.70
N LYS A 108 -6.12 -14.74 -1.75
CA LYS A 108 -6.04 -16.20 -1.79
C LYS A 108 -4.69 -16.68 -1.26
N LYS A 109 -4.68 -17.90 -0.69
CA LYS A 109 -3.49 -18.54 -0.15
C LYS A 109 -2.32 -18.63 -1.15
N GLU A 110 -2.63 -18.71 -2.44
CA GLU A 110 -1.65 -18.80 -3.52
C GLU A 110 -0.93 -17.46 -3.76
N SER A 111 -1.54 -16.34 -3.40
CA SER A 111 -0.93 -15.01 -3.53
C SER A 111 0.20 -14.86 -2.52
N PRO A 112 1.43 -14.54 -2.95
CA PRO A 112 2.53 -14.30 -2.03
C PRO A 112 2.30 -13.01 -1.25
N THR A 113 2.83 -12.93 -0.03
CA THR A 113 2.84 -11.68 0.73
C THR A 113 4.24 -11.33 1.21
N LEU A 114 4.52 -10.03 1.33
CA LEU A 114 5.76 -9.55 1.93
C LEU A 114 5.91 -10.05 3.38
N ALA A 115 4.79 -10.18 4.10
CA ALA A 115 4.79 -10.70 5.47
C ALA A 115 5.31 -12.15 5.53
N GLU A 116 4.91 -13.02 4.60
CA GLU A 116 5.43 -14.39 4.51
C GLU A 116 6.93 -14.39 4.24
N VAL A 117 7.40 -13.56 3.29
CA VAL A 117 8.83 -13.46 2.94
C VAL A 117 9.66 -13.00 4.14
N LEU A 118 9.21 -11.96 4.84
CA LEU A 118 9.92 -11.41 6.00
C LEU A 118 9.86 -12.34 7.21
N LYS A 119 8.75 -13.03 7.43
CA LYS A 119 8.61 -14.04 8.48
C LYS A 119 9.62 -15.18 8.32
N GLU A 120 9.85 -15.65 7.08
CA GLU A 120 10.91 -16.61 6.76
C GLU A 120 12.32 -16.08 7.08
N GLN A 121 12.48 -14.77 7.09
CA GLN A 121 13.73 -14.10 7.49
C GLN A 121 13.86 -13.84 9.00
N GLY A 122 12.90 -14.31 9.80
CA GLY A 122 12.91 -14.19 11.26
C GLY A 122 12.24 -12.94 11.82
N TYR A 123 11.56 -12.14 10.99
CA TYR A 123 10.80 -10.99 11.46
C TYR A 123 9.58 -11.39 12.27
N ALA A 124 9.25 -10.61 13.29
CA ALA A 124 7.91 -10.52 13.83
C ALA A 124 7.07 -9.66 12.87
N THR A 125 5.86 -10.10 12.51
CA THR A 125 5.07 -9.48 11.44
C THR A 125 3.70 -9.06 11.96
N GLY A 126 3.37 -7.76 11.90
CA GLY A 126 2.11 -7.20 12.38
C GLY A 126 1.43 -6.29 11.36
N GLN A 127 0.10 -6.38 11.29
CA GLN A 127 -0.71 -5.44 10.51
C GLN A 127 -1.72 -4.77 11.43
N PHE A 128 -1.79 -3.44 11.37
CA PHE A 128 -2.68 -2.64 12.23
C PHE A 128 -3.45 -1.63 11.39
N GLY A 129 -4.78 -1.61 11.54
CA GLY A 129 -5.67 -0.75 10.76
C GLY A 129 -6.37 -1.44 9.59
N LYS A 130 -6.71 -0.68 8.55
CA LYS A 130 -7.50 -1.17 7.41
C LYS A 130 -6.78 -2.25 6.61
N ASN A 131 -7.38 -3.45 6.51
CA ASN A 131 -6.88 -4.52 5.64
C ASN A 131 -7.42 -4.42 4.20
N HIS A 132 -8.73 -4.46 4.03
CA HIS A 132 -9.47 -4.34 2.76
C HIS A 132 -9.12 -5.37 1.67
N LEU A 133 -8.69 -6.58 2.07
CA LEU A 133 -8.33 -7.68 1.18
C LEU A 133 -9.22 -8.93 1.36
N GLY A 134 -10.49 -8.70 1.78
CA GLY A 134 -11.48 -9.73 2.05
C GLY A 134 -11.74 -9.89 3.54
N ASP A 135 -12.89 -10.48 3.88
CA ASP A 135 -13.41 -10.54 5.24
C ASP A 135 -13.68 -11.97 5.75
N ARG A 136 -13.55 -12.99 4.91
CA ARG A 136 -13.64 -14.37 5.36
C ARG A 136 -12.39 -14.76 6.15
N ASN A 137 -12.54 -15.75 7.01
CA ASN A 137 -11.44 -16.18 7.88
C ASN A 137 -10.18 -16.59 7.11
N GLU A 138 -10.36 -17.17 5.91
CA GLU A 138 -9.27 -17.53 5.00
C GLU A 138 -8.58 -16.34 4.31
N HIS A 139 -9.11 -15.12 4.45
CA HIS A 139 -8.55 -13.90 3.87
C HIS A 139 -7.85 -13.01 4.90
N LEU A 140 -7.92 -13.36 6.19
CA LEU A 140 -7.38 -12.53 7.27
C LEU A 140 -5.84 -12.51 7.25
N PRO A 141 -5.21 -11.42 7.63
CA PRO A 141 -3.77 -11.27 7.59
C PRO A 141 -2.98 -12.38 8.29
N THR A 142 -3.52 -12.91 9.40
CA THR A 142 -2.88 -13.94 10.21
C THR A 142 -2.76 -15.32 9.56
N VAL A 143 -3.45 -15.55 8.44
CA VAL A 143 -3.24 -16.73 7.58
C VAL A 143 -2.46 -16.41 6.30
N HIS A 144 -1.98 -15.16 6.19
CA HIS A 144 -1.17 -14.65 5.08
C HIS A 144 0.18 -14.07 5.54
N GLY A 145 0.78 -14.68 6.57
CA GLY A 145 2.13 -14.37 7.02
C GLY A 145 2.25 -13.40 8.18
N PHE A 146 1.19 -12.71 8.60
CA PHE A 146 1.22 -11.87 9.78
C PHE A 146 1.07 -12.71 11.07
N ASP A 147 1.84 -12.37 12.11
CA ASP A 147 1.69 -12.97 13.45
C ASP A 147 0.48 -12.39 14.18
N GLU A 148 0.20 -11.10 13.95
CA GLU A 148 -0.88 -10.38 14.59
C GLU A 148 -1.54 -9.38 13.62
N PHE A 149 -2.86 -9.25 13.73
CA PHE A 149 -3.65 -8.25 13.04
C PHE A 149 -4.67 -7.63 13.99
N PHE A 150 -4.71 -6.30 14.03
CA PHE A 150 -5.78 -5.57 14.69
C PHE A 150 -6.29 -4.46 13.77
N GLY A 151 -7.56 -4.58 13.30
CA GLY A 151 -8.04 -3.62 12.32
C GLY A 151 -9.43 -3.91 11.75
N ASN A 152 -9.85 -3.03 10.84
CA ASN A 152 -11.09 -3.13 10.10
C ASN A 152 -10.87 -3.72 8.70
N LEU A 153 -11.92 -4.34 8.15
CA LEU A 153 -11.84 -5.12 6.91
C LEU A 153 -12.45 -4.41 5.70
N TYR A 154 -13.13 -3.28 5.90
CA TYR A 154 -13.90 -2.60 4.86
C TYR A 154 -13.57 -1.10 4.81
N HIS A 155 -14.06 -0.40 3.78
CA HIS A 155 -14.06 1.05 3.76
C HIS A 155 -15.07 1.62 4.78
N LEU A 156 -14.84 2.85 5.23
CA LEU A 156 -15.56 3.42 6.38
C LEU A 156 -17.05 3.61 6.14
N ASN A 157 -17.47 3.96 4.92
CA ASN A 157 -18.89 4.09 4.59
C ASN A 157 -19.67 2.78 4.80
N THR A 158 -19.10 1.63 4.42
CA THR A 158 -19.73 0.33 4.69
C THR A 158 -19.73 -0.02 6.18
N GLN A 159 -18.71 0.41 6.93
CA GLN A 159 -18.65 0.20 8.37
C GLN A 159 -19.75 0.97 9.11
N GLU A 160 -20.10 2.18 8.67
CA GLU A 160 -21.11 3.01 9.34
C GLU A 160 -22.54 2.82 8.81
N GLU A 161 -22.76 2.01 7.76
CA GLU A 161 -24.08 1.81 7.13
C GLU A 161 -25.19 1.46 8.14
N TYR A 162 -24.88 0.62 9.12
CA TYR A 162 -25.85 0.19 10.13
C TYR A 162 -26.38 1.33 11.02
N GLN A 163 -25.70 2.48 11.04
CA GLN A 163 -26.12 3.69 11.77
C GLN A 163 -26.93 4.66 10.88
N GLN A 164 -27.18 4.33 9.61
CA GLN A 164 -28.02 5.15 8.75
C GLN A 164 -29.49 5.00 9.18
N VAL A 165 -30.25 6.10 9.07
CA VAL A 165 -31.64 6.17 9.54
C VAL A 165 -32.59 5.22 8.78
N ASP A 166 -32.25 4.89 7.56
CA ASP A 166 -33.00 3.99 6.65
C ASP A 166 -32.43 2.56 6.58
N TYR A 167 -31.41 2.25 7.39
CA TYR A 167 -30.88 0.89 7.48
C TYR A 167 -31.91 -0.05 8.10
N PRO A 168 -32.16 -1.25 7.52
CA PRO A 168 -33.13 -2.19 8.06
C PRO A 168 -32.84 -2.56 9.53
N GLN A 169 -33.82 -2.35 10.39
CA GLN A 169 -33.70 -2.59 11.85
C GLN A 169 -33.90 -4.06 12.24
N ASP A 170 -34.12 -4.97 11.27
CA ASP A 170 -34.20 -6.41 11.51
C ASP A 170 -32.81 -6.96 11.84
N PRO A 171 -32.58 -7.56 13.02
CA PRO A 171 -31.30 -8.16 13.39
C PRO A 171 -30.83 -9.27 12.44
N GLU A 172 -31.75 -10.01 11.81
CA GLU A 172 -31.40 -11.04 10.83
C GLU A 172 -30.86 -10.41 9.54
N PHE A 173 -31.28 -9.19 9.19
CA PHE A 173 -30.69 -8.45 8.06
C PHE A 173 -29.21 -8.15 8.34
N PHE A 174 -28.89 -7.59 9.50
CA PHE A 174 -27.49 -7.30 9.87
C PHE A 174 -26.64 -8.58 9.94
N LYS A 175 -27.16 -9.63 10.57
CA LYS A 175 -26.46 -10.92 10.65
C LYS A 175 -26.15 -11.49 9.27
N LYS A 176 -27.00 -11.28 8.29
CA LYS A 176 -26.83 -11.80 6.93
C LYS A 176 -25.98 -10.92 6.04
N TYR A 177 -26.08 -9.60 6.16
CA TYR A 177 -25.50 -8.64 5.22
C TYR A 177 -24.55 -7.63 5.86
N GLY A 178 -24.59 -7.42 7.17
CA GLY A 178 -23.79 -6.45 7.89
C GLY A 178 -22.29 -6.75 7.86
N THR A 179 -21.49 -5.77 8.23
CA THR A 179 -20.03 -5.90 8.34
C THR A 179 -19.63 -6.70 9.58
N ARG A 180 -18.41 -7.24 9.58
CA ARG A 180 -17.72 -7.63 10.82
C ARG A 180 -17.28 -6.38 11.56
N GLY A 181 -17.06 -6.50 12.86
CA GLY A 181 -16.45 -5.46 13.67
C GLY A 181 -14.95 -5.27 13.37
N VAL A 182 -14.31 -4.49 14.23
CA VAL A 182 -12.84 -4.42 14.28
C VAL A 182 -12.34 -5.73 14.86
N LEU A 183 -11.50 -6.43 14.13
CA LEU A 183 -11.00 -7.73 14.53
C LEU A 183 -9.61 -7.61 15.16
N HIS A 184 -9.37 -8.41 16.21
CA HIS A 184 -8.04 -8.70 16.69
C HIS A 184 -7.75 -10.18 16.46
N THR A 185 -6.72 -10.49 15.67
CA THR A 185 -6.40 -11.86 15.31
C THR A 185 -4.92 -12.17 15.54
N TRP A 186 -4.63 -13.43 15.85
CA TRP A 186 -3.27 -13.93 16.08
C TRP A 186 -3.08 -15.24 15.33
N ALA A 187 -1.96 -15.38 14.64
CA ALA A 187 -1.55 -16.66 14.05
C ALA A 187 -1.28 -17.70 15.14
N THR A 188 -1.67 -18.94 14.90
CA THR A 188 -1.44 -20.06 15.81
C THR A 188 -0.89 -21.28 15.07
N ASP A 189 -0.20 -22.17 15.80
CA ASP A 189 0.22 -23.46 15.26
C ASP A 189 -0.94 -24.47 15.28
N GLU A 190 -1.90 -24.28 16.16
CA GLU A 190 -3.10 -25.11 16.30
C GLU A 190 -4.16 -24.71 15.25
N ASP A 191 -4.75 -25.75 14.64
CA ASP A 191 -5.78 -25.57 13.63
C ASP A 191 -7.17 -25.66 14.25
N ASP A 192 -7.89 -24.53 14.30
CA ASP A 192 -9.27 -24.47 14.77
C ASP A 192 -10.24 -24.92 13.65
N PRO A 193 -10.92 -26.07 13.82
CA PRO A 193 -11.85 -26.60 12.82
C PRO A 193 -13.19 -25.85 12.76
N THR A 194 -13.46 -24.90 13.65
CA THR A 194 -14.74 -24.17 13.72
C THR A 194 -15.03 -23.49 12.38
N VAL A 195 -16.26 -23.65 11.91
CA VAL A 195 -16.73 -23.06 10.65
C VAL A 195 -17.84 -22.06 10.94
N ASP A 196 -17.57 -20.80 10.67
CA ASP A 196 -18.62 -19.78 10.61
C ASP A 196 -19.42 -19.95 9.32
N PRO A 197 -20.76 -19.98 9.37
CA PRO A 197 -21.60 -20.17 8.18
C PRO A 197 -21.40 -19.13 7.07
N ARG A 198 -20.98 -17.89 7.45
CA ARG A 198 -20.77 -16.77 6.54
C ARG A 198 -19.31 -16.53 6.23
N PHE A 199 -18.45 -16.63 7.25
CA PHE A 199 -17.05 -16.25 7.12
C PHE A 199 -16.08 -17.43 6.99
N GLY A 200 -16.59 -18.67 6.99
CA GLY A 200 -15.80 -19.86 6.72
C GLY A 200 -15.01 -20.38 7.93
N ARG A 201 -14.06 -21.26 7.66
CA ARG A 201 -13.25 -21.95 8.67
C ARG A 201 -12.26 -21.00 9.33
N VAL A 202 -12.10 -21.10 10.65
CA VAL A 202 -11.14 -20.31 11.42
C VAL A 202 -9.70 -20.64 11.02
N GLY A 203 -9.31 -21.93 11.03
CA GLY A 203 -7.97 -22.34 10.62
C GLY A 203 -6.90 -22.07 11.69
N LYS A 204 -5.67 -21.80 11.25
CA LYS A 204 -4.52 -21.58 12.14
C LYS A 204 -4.44 -20.15 12.67
N GLN A 205 -5.49 -19.70 13.34
CA GLN A 205 -5.56 -18.37 13.94
C GLN A 205 -6.57 -18.33 15.08
N ARG A 206 -6.39 -17.41 16.01
CA ARG A 206 -7.39 -16.98 16.99
C ARG A 206 -8.01 -15.67 16.51
N ILE A 207 -9.32 -15.56 16.57
CA ILE A 207 -10.08 -14.39 16.11
C ILE A 207 -10.91 -13.86 17.27
N GLU A 208 -10.81 -12.56 17.53
CA GLU A 208 -11.63 -11.81 18.46
C GLU A 208 -12.30 -10.65 17.72
N ASP A 209 -13.62 -10.56 17.78
CA ASP A 209 -14.37 -9.40 17.29
C ASP A 209 -14.52 -8.41 18.44
N THR A 210 -13.86 -7.24 18.32
CA THR A 210 -13.84 -6.21 19.38
C THR A 210 -15.01 -5.24 19.27
N GLY A 211 -15.98 -5.53 18.43
CA GLY A 211 -17.19 -4.72 18.21
C GLY A 211 -17.13 -3.86 16.95
N GLN A 212 -18.29 -3.33 16.59
CA GLN A 212 -18.47 -2.58 15.35
C GLN A 212 -17.65 -1.28 15.34
N LEU A 213 -17.20 -0.90 14.13
CA LEU A 213 -16.59 0.39 13.89
C LEU A 213 -17.69 1.43 13.66
N SER A 214 -18.25 1.96 14.75
CA SER A 214 -19.24 3.03 14.71
C SER A 214 -18.62 4.39 14.38
N LYS A 215 -19.45 5.38 14.04
CA LYS A 215 -19.02 6.78 13.83
C LYS A 215 -18.24 7.33 15.02
N GLU A 216 -18.70 7.01 16.23
CA GLU A 216 -18.05 7.43 17.49
C GLU A 216 -16.68 6.75 17.65
N ARG A 217 -16.57 5.44 17.36
CA ARG A 217 -15.31 4.73 17.44
C ARG A 217 -14.33 5.17 16.35
N MET A 218 -14.82 5.61 15.18
CA MET A 218 -13.98 6.16 14.11
C MET A 218 -13.23 7.43 14.56
N GLU A 219 -13.72 8.17 15.57
CA GLU A 219 -13.02 9.34 16.12
C GLU A 219 -11.67 8.97 16.76
N THR A 220 -11.50 7.73 17.26
CA THR A 220 -10.31 7.28 18.00
C THR A 220 -9.65 6.02 17.47
N VAL A 221 -10.24 5.35 16.51
CA VAL A 221 -9.81 4.02 16.07
C VAL A 221 -8.36 3.98 15.54
N ASP A 222 -7.90 5.04 14.89
CA ASP A 222 -6.52 5.09 14.40
C ASP A 222 -5.51 5.13 15.57
N GLU A 223 -5.88 5.73 16.70
CA GLU A 223 -5.08 5.67 17.93
C GLU A 223 -5.06 4.26 18.52
N GLU A 224 -6.22 3.55 18.52
CA GLU A 224 -6.26 2.14 18.93
C GLU A 224 -5.28 1.29 18.09
N PHE A 225 -5.23 1.51 16.77
CA PHE A 225 -4.31 0.80 15.89
C PHE A 225 -2.85 1.14 16.15
N ILE A 226 -2.54 2.41 16.39
CA ILE A 226 -1.20 2.90 16.70
C ILE A 226 -0.70 2.31 18.01
N GLU A 227 -1.52 2.36 19.08
CA GLU A 227 -1.17 1.80 20.38
C GLU A 227 -0.91 0.29 20.30
N ALA A 228 -1.77 -0.46 19.62
CA ALA A 228 -1.56 -1.89 19.40
C ALA A 228 -0.27 -2.17 18.61
N SER A 229 0.09 -1.32 17.63
CA SER A 229 1.36 -1.44 16.91
C SER A 229 2.57 -1.19 17.81
N PHE A 230 2.49 -0.26 18.76
CA PHE A 230 3.54 0.00 19.74
C PHE A 230 3.78 -1.21 20.65
N ASP A 231 2.70 -1.79 21.17
CA ASP A 231 2.79 -2.99 22.01
C ASP A 231 3.39 -4.17 21.23
N PHE A 232 3.03 -4.32 19.97
CA PHE A 232 3.62 -5.34 19.09
C PHE A 232 5.12 -5.12 18.87
N MET A 233 5.54 -3.90 18.51
CA MET A 233 6.95 -3.57 18.28
C MET A 233 7.80 -3.78 19.54
N LYS A 234 7.31 -3.39 20.73
CA LYS A 234 7.98 -3.63 22.02
C LYS A 234 8.18 -5.12 22.29
N ARG A 235 7.13 -5.93 22.08
CA ARG A 235 7.22 -7.39 22.23
C ARG A 235 8.21 -8.02 21.24
N ALA A 236 8.28 -7.51 20.00
CA ALA A 236 9.27 -7.96 19.03
C ALA A 236 10.70 -7.65 19.52
N GLN A 237 10.94 -6.42 20.00
CA GLN A 237 12.22 -6.01 20.55
C GLN A 237 12.62 -6.83 21.79
N GLU A 238 11.71 -7.07 22.73
CA GLU A 238 11.92 -7.91 23.91
C GLU A 238 12.30 -9.36 23.57
N ASN A 239 11.91 -9.83 22.39
CA ASN A 239 12.26 -11.16 21.89
C ASN A 239 13.44 -11.15 20.89
N ASP A 240 14.21 -10.07 20.82
CA ASP A 240 15.36 -9.90 19.92
C ASP A 240 15.03 -10.19 18.44
N LYS A 241 13.81 -9.83 18.00
CA LYS A 241 13.37 -9.99 16.61
C LYS A 241 13.24 -8.65 15.92
N PRO A 242 13.72 -8.50 14.67
CA PRO A 242 13.32 -7.38 13.85
C PRO A 242 11.81 -7.45 13.60
N PHE A 243 11.15 -6.32 13.53
CA PHE A 243 9.73 -6.25 13.23
C PHE A 243 9.46 -5.76 11.80
N PHE A 244 8.39 -6.28 11.23
CA PHE A 244 7.68 -5.70 10.08
C PHE A 244 6.29 -5.29 10.54
N VAL A 245 6.01 -4.00 10.49
CA VAL A 245 4.69 -3.43 10.80
C VAL A 245 4.12 -2.74 9.56
N TRP A 246 2.94 -3.18 9.13
CA TRP A 246 2.13 -2.51 8.13
C TRP A 246 0.98 -1.78 8.83
N LEU A 247 1.17 -0.50 9.09
CA LEU A 247 0.25 0.37 9.81
C LEU A 247 -0.62 1.14 8.82
N ASN A 248 -1.92 0.88 8.85
CA ASN A 248 -2.90 1.34 7.88
C ASN A 248 -3.98 2.20 8.54
N PRO A 249 -3.70 3.45 8.92
CA PRO A 249 -4.72 4.34 9.46
C PRO A 249 -5.91 4.49 8.52
N SER A 250 -7.10 4.71 9.07
CA SER A 250 -8.32 4.90 8.29
C SER A 250 -8.45 6.31 7.68
N ARG A 251 -7.68 7.28 8.22
CA ARG A 251 -7.51 8.61 7.63
C ARG A 251 -6.83 8.47 6.26
N MET A 252 -7.20 9.15 5.18
CA MET A 252 -8.21 10.23 5.10
C MET A 252 -9.39 9.80 4.24
N HIS A 253 -9.88 8.56 4.40
CA HIS A 253 -11.11 8.17 3.71
C HIS A 253 -12.22 9.20 3.99
N MET A 254 -13.03 9.54 3.00
CA MET A 254 -14.02 10.63 3.08
C MET A 254 -15.11 10.44 4.15
N PHE A 255 -15.28 9.24 4.68
CA PHE A 255 -16.20 8.92 5.78
C PHE A 255 -15.48 8.84 7.14
N THR A 256 -14.28 9.40 7.27
CA THR A 256 -13.61 9.51 8.55
C THR A 256 -14.36 10.46 9.51
N HIS A 257 -14.22 10.22 10.80
CA HIS A 257 -14.77 11.08 11.86
C HIS A 257 -13.64 11.58 12.75
N LEU A 258 -13.74 12.83 13.24
CA LEU A 258 -12.71 13.48 14.04
C LEU A 258 -13.25 13.76 15.44
N LYS A 259 -12.37 13.64 16.45
CA LYS A 259 -12.65 14.09 17.79
C LYS A 259 -13.16 15.55 17.79
N PRO A 260 -14.12 15.93 18.66
CA PRO A 260 -14.64 17.29 18.68
C PRO A 260 -13.56 18.37 18.77
N GLU A 261 -12.51 18.15 19.56
CA GLU A 261 -11.39 19.07 19.76
C GLU A 261 -10.51 19.24 18.52
N ASN A 262 -10.48 18.25 17.62
CA ASN A 262 -9.63 18.23 16.43
C ASN A 262 -10.34 18.74 15.14
N ARG A 263 -11.65 18.96 15.19
CA ARG A 263 -12.45 19.33 14.00
C ARG A 263 -12.07 20.67 13.38
N TYR A 264 -11.31 21.52 14.06
CA TYR A 264 -10.96 22.89 13.64
C TYR A 264 -9.45 23.14 13.58
N LEU A 265 -8.62 22.10 13.49
CA LEU A 265 -7.15 22.23 13.47
C LEU A 265 -6.63 22.99 12.27
N ALA A 266 -7.21 22.76 11.09
CA ALA A 266 -6.68 23.30 9.82
C ALA A 266 -6.85 24.80 9.68
N ALA A 267 -7.90 25.41 10.24
CA ALA A 267 -8.07 26.86 10.25
C ALA A 267 -9.05 27.33 11.33
N PRO A 268 -8.77 28.44 12.02
CA PRO A 268 -9.60 28.95 13.13
C PRO A 268 -10.95 29.52 12.70
N TYR A 269 -11.21 29.66 11.41
CA TYR A 269 -12.45 30.19 10.82
C TYR A 269 -13.16 29.17 9.93
N THR A 270 -12.79 27.90 10.03
CA THR A 270 -13.43 26.88 9.22
C THR A 270 -14.77 26.49 9.73
N THR A 271 -15.65 26.39 8.81
CA THR A 271 -16.90 25.67 8.93
C THR A 271 -16.62 24.16 8.77
N GLU A 272 -17.65 23.33 8.79
CA GLU A 272 -17.57 21.89 8.51
C GLU A 272 -16.81 21.53 7.21
N HIS A 273 -16.51 22.51 6.38
CA HIS A 273 -15.87 22.33 5.08
C HIS A 273 -14.37 22.01 5.13
N ASP A 274 -13.70 22.24 6.27
CA ASP A 274 -12.27 21.97 6.42
C ASP A 274 -11.94 20.70 7.21
N PHE A 275 -12.87 19.78 7.19
CA PHE A 275 -12.77 18.52 7.90
C PHE A 275 -11.59 17.66 7.42
N TYR A 276 -11.31 17.69 6.10
CA TYR A 276 -10.18 16.98 5.55
C TYR A 276 -8.84 17.56 6.01
N GLY A 277 -8.68 18.87 5.98
CA GLY A 277 -7.47 19.52 6.48
C GLY A 277 -7.21 19.26 7.96
N SER A 278 -8.26 19.33 8.78
CA SER A 278 -8.18 18.99 10.21
C SER A 278 -7.80 17.52 10.43
N GLY A 279 -8.36 16.61 9.64
CA GLY A 279 -8.02 15.19 9.68
C GLY A 279 -6.57 14.92 9.25
N MET A 280 -6.06 15.61 8.25
CA MET A 280 -4.66 15.53 7.85
C MET A 280 -3.71 16.03 8.94
N MET A 281 -4.08 17.10 9.67
CA MET A 281 -3.28 17.58 10.80
C MET A 281 -3.32 16.60 11.97
N GLU A 282 -4.47 15.98 12.27
CA GLU A 282 -4.57 14.92 13.28
C GLU A 282 -3.72 13.71 12.88
N HIS A 283 -3.79 13.30 11.62
CA HIS A 283 -2.97 12.21 11.09
C HIS A 283 -1.46 12.54 11.18
N ASP A 284 -1.06 13.78 10.87
CA ASP A 284 0.33 14.23 11.03
C ASP A 284 0.80 14.14 12.49
N MET A 285 -0.05 14.55 13.46
CA MET A 285 0.28 14.38 14.88
C MET A 285 0.45 12.90 15.25
N GLN A 286 -0.38 12.01 14.71
CA GLN A 286 -0.25 10.57 14.90
C GLN A 286 1.06 10.03 14.32
N VAL A 287 1.49 10.49 13.16
CA VAL A 287 2.82 10.16 12.60
C VAL A 287 3.94 10.66 13.51
N GLY A 288 3.78 11.85 14.11
CA GLY A 288 4.70 12.36 15.13
C GLY A 288 4.84 11.42 16.33
N MET A 289 3.72 10.95 16.88
CA MET A 289 3.69 9.98 18.00
C MET A 289 4.43 8.68 17.63
N ILE A 290 4.26 8.20 16.39
CA ILE A 290 4.93 6.99 15.91
C ILE A 290 6.45 7.18 15.85
N LEU A 291 6.92 8.28 15.27
CA LEU A 291 8.36 8.57 15.17
C LEU A 291 8.99 8.77 16.56
N GLU A 292 8.30 9.47 17.47
CA GLU A 292 8.73 9.63 18.87
C GLU A 292 8.82 8.29 19.61
N GLU A 293 7.88 7.37 19.37
CA GLU A 293 7.91 6.06 20.02
C GLU A 293 9.08 5.21 19.53
N LEU A 294 9.40 5.22 18.22
CA LEU A 294 10.59 4.57 17.68
C LEU A 294 11.90 5.15 18.28
N GLU A 295 11.93 6.48 18.52
CA GLU A 295 13.06 7.13 19.21
C GLU A 295 13.17 6.68 20.68
N LYS A 296 12.06 6.66 21.41
CA LYS A 296 12.01 6.20 22.81
C LYS A 296 12.44 4.74 22.97
N MET A 297 12.05 3.90 22.02
CA MET A 297 12.49 2.50 21.94
C MET A 297 13.97 2.37 21.56
N GLY A 298 14.60 3.43 21.04
CA GLY A 298 15.98 3.41 20.56
C GLY A 298 16.20 2.62 19.27
N VAL A 299 15.14 2.42 18.47
CA VAL A 299 15.20 1.60 17.25
C VAL A 299 15.10 2.42 15.94
N LEU A 300 14.84 3.72 16.01
CA LEU A 300 14.62 4.55 14.82
C LEU A 300 15.80 4.49 13.84
N GLU A 301 17.04 4.49 14.32
CA GLU A 301 18.26 4.45 13.50
C GLU A 301 18.33 3.15 12.64
N ASN A 302 17.84 2.02 13.17
CA ASN A 302 17.79 0.73 12.47
C ASN A 302 16.38 0.39 11.96
N THR A 303 15.55 1.40 11.63
CA THR A 303 14.20 1.20 11.10
C THR A 303 14.06 1.87 9.73
N ILE A 304 13.61 1.10 8.74
CA ILE A 304 13.13 1.63 7.46
C ILE A 304 11.70 2.11 7.70
N VAL A 305 11.49 3.43 7.67
CA VAL A 305 10.16 4.05 7.78
C VAL A 305 9.71 4.49 6.39
N ILE A 306 8.57 3.97 5.94
CA ILE A 306 7.95 4.31 4.66
C ILE A 306 6.62 5.01 4.95
N TYR A 307 6.36 6.11 4.25
CA TYR A 307 5.07 6.76 4.19
C TYR A 307 4.57 6.77 2.74
N SER A 308 3.38 6.25 2.50
CA SER A 308 2.68 6.32 1.21
C SER A 308 1.18 6.22 1.46
N THR A 309 0.35 6.07 0.41
CA THR A 309 -1.10 5.87 0.49
C THR A 309 -1.53 4.87 -0.58
N ASP A 310 -2.72 4.31 -0.48
CA ASP A 310 -3.17 3.20 -1.32
C ASP A 310 -3.57 3.59 -2.75
N ASN A 311 -4.09 4.80 -2.96
CA ASN A 311 -4.50 5.36 -4.26
C ASN A 311 -4.49 6.89 -4.22
N GLY A 312 -4.74 7.52 -5.36
CA GLY A 312 -4.99 8.96 -5.41
C GLY A 312 -6.22 9.36 -4.60
N PRO A 313 -6.39 10.67 -4.31
CA PRO A 313 -7.46 11.16 -3.45
C PRO A 313 -8.83 11.01 -4.13
N GLU A 314 -9.87 10.90 -3.32
CA GLU A 314 -11.26 10.95 -3.76
C GLU A 314 -11.85 12.33 -3.44
N HIS A 315 -12.32 13.07 -4.46
CA HIS A 315 -12.95 14.37 -4.27
C HIS A 315 -14.44 14.38 -4.58
N SER A 316 -14.97 13.29 -5.07
CA SER A 316 -16.33 13.22 -5.63
C SER A 316 -17.46 13.44 -4.62
N ALA A 317 -17.26 13.11 -3.35
CA ALA A 317 -18.33 13.16 -2.34
C ALA A 317 -18.30 14.39 -1.44
N ARG A 318 -17.21 15.14 -1.41
CA ARG A 318 -17.05 16.35 -0.59
C ARG A 318 -16.22 17.39 -1.32
N THR A 319 -16.67 18.66 -1.31
CA THR A 319 -15.97 19.80 -1.92
C THR A 319 -14.57 20.03 -1.36
N HIS A 320 -14.25 19.46 -0.19
CA HIS A 320 -12.99 19.60 0.51
C HIS A 320 -12.32 18.27 0.81
N GLY A 321 -12.54 17.26 -0.03
CA GLY A 321 -11.83 15.99 0.04
C GLY A 321 -10.35 16.14 -0.31
N GLY A 322 -9.63 15.03 -0.35
CA GLY A 322 -8.23 15.01 -0.76
C GLY A 322 -8.02 15.63 -2.13
N THR A 323 -6.87 16.26 -2.34
CA THR A 323 -6.56 16.93 -3.60
C THR A 323 -5.22 16.51 -4.16
N THR A 324 -5.12 16.63 -5.47
CA THR A 324 -3.90 16.44 -6.23
C THR A 324 -3.82 17.52 -7.31
N PRO A 325 -2.63 17.98 -7.70
CA PRO A 325 -2.49 18.92 -8.82
C PRO A 325 -2.67 18.21 -10.17
N PHE A 326 -2.67 16.89 -10.18
CA PHE A 326 -2.76 16.09 -11.39
C PHE A 326 -4.21 15.88 -11.81
N ARG A 327 -4.45 15.66 -13.11
CA ARG A 327 -5.79 15.31 -13.63
C ARG A 327 -6.27 13.98 -13.06
N GLY A 328 -7.57 13.91 -12.84
CA GLY A 328 -8.24 12.71 -12.33
C GLY A 328 -8.17 12.57 -10.82
N GLU A 329 -8.69 11.49 -10.33
CA GLU A 329 -8.85 11.15 -8.93
C GLU A 329 -8.87 9.62 -8.77
N LYS A 330 -9.05 9.13 -7.56
CA LYS A 330 -9.37 7.71 -7.26
C LYS A 330 -10.31 7.12 -8.32
N MET A 331 -10.12 5.88 -8.71
CA MET A 331 -10.83 5.16 -9.78
C MET A 331 -10.52 5.61 -11.22
N THR A 332 -9.66 6.62 -11.43
CA THR A 332 -9.22 7.01 -12.77
C THR A 332 -7.78 6.57 -13.02
N THR A 333 -7.39 6.44 -14.29
CA THR A 333 -6.03 6.09 -14.70
C THR A 333 -5.20 7.30 -15.14
N TYR A 334 -5.70 8.50 -14.94
CA TYR A 334 -4.91 9.73 -14.99
C TYR A 334 -3.91 9.78 -13.83
N GLU A 335 -2.91 10.66 -13.93
CA GLU A 335 -1.90 10.79 -12.87
C GLU A 335 -2.50 11.03 -11.49
N GLY A 336 -3.62 11.78 -11.39
CA GLY A 336 -4.30 12.05 -10.13
C GLY A 336 -4.86 10.82 -9.41
N GLY A 337 -5.20 9.77 -10.16
CA GLY A 337 -5.69 8.51 -9.55
C GLY A 337 -4.58 7.53 -9.14
N ALA A 338 -3.40 7.66 -9.75
CA ALA A 338 -2.34 6.68 -9.58
C ALA A 338 -1.03 7.24 -8.98
N ARG A 339 -0.72 8.52 -9.18
CA ARG A 339 0.49 9.15 -8.67
C ARG A 339 0.27 9.66 -7.25
N VAL A 340 0.98 9.05 -6.30
CA VAL A 340 0.78 9.24 -4.86
C VAL A 340 2.07 9.68 -4.15
N PRO A 341 1.98 10.28 -2.94
CA PRO A 341 3.17 10.55 -2.15
C PRO A 341 3.88 9.26 -1.74
N MET A 342 5.21 9.30 -1.73
CA MET A 342 6.07 8.25 -1.23
C MET A 342 7.34 8.85 -0.66
N MET A 343 7.63 8.53 0.60
CA MET A 343 8.84 8.95 1.30
C MET A 343 9.41 7.77 2.06
N VAL A 344 10.74 7.69 2.14
CA VAL A 344 11.45 6.64 2.85
C VAL A 344 12.57 7.25 3.68
N MET A 345 12.60 6.89 4.96
CA MET A 345 13.68 7.24 5.87
C MET A 345 14.35 5.96 6.40
N TRP A 346 15.65 5.93 6.35
CA TRP A 346 16.48 4.91 7.01
C TRP A 346 17.79 5.59 7.38
N LYS A 347 17.87 6.03 8.62
CA LYS A 347 18.94 6.92 9.10
C LYS A 347 20.32 6.28 8.96
N GLY A 348 21.30 7.05 8.47
CA GLY A 348 22.65 6.57 8.22
C GLY A 348 22.82 5.64 7.01
N HIS A 349 21.73 5.23 6.35
CA HIS A 349 21.75 4.35 5.16
C HIS A 349 21.26 5.05 3.90
N ILE A 350 20.15 5.78 3.99
CA ILE A 350 19.55 6.53 2.88
C ILE A 350 20.02 7.98 2.94
N PRO A 351 20.37 8.60 1.79
CA PRO A 351 20.75 10.01 1.73
C PRO A 351 19.61 10.92 2.20
N GLU A 352 19.88 11.81 3.15
CA GLU A 352 18.87 12.74 3.69
C GLU A 352 18.51 13.86 2.72
N GLY A 353 17.23 14.25 2.70
CA GLY A 353 16.69 15.41 1.99
C GLY A 353 16.75 15.32 0.46
N LYS A 354 16.94 14.12 -0.10
CA LYS A 354 16.96 13.96 -1.56
C LYS A 354 15.57 13.80 -2.16
N VAL A 355 15.41 14.38 -3.36
CA VAL A 355 14.22 14.20 -4.19
C VAL A 355 14.60 13.34 -5.39
N LEU A 356 13.99 12.16 -5.50
CA LEU A 356 14.23 11.19 -6.55
C LEU A 356 13.08 11.20 -7.56
N ARG A 357 13.42 11.09 -8.85
CA ARG A 357 12.47 11.24 -9.98
C ARG A 357 12.30 9.96 -10.80
N GLY A 358 13.01 8.89 -10.48
CA GLY A 358 12.82 7.61 -11.14
C GLY A 358 11.45 7.04 -10.82
N ILE A 359 10.82 6.38 -11.79
CA ILE A 359 9.53 5.73 -11.61
C ILE A 359 9.62 4.68 -10.51
N GLN A 360 8.69 4.71 -9.58
CA GLN A 360 8.52 3.73 -8.52
C GLN A 360 7.07 3.26 -8.49
N SER A 361 6.81 2.10 -7.94
CA SER A 361 5.44 1.64 -7.71
C SER A 361 5.30 0.89 -6.38
N HIS A 362 4.08 0.72 -5.90
CA HIS A 362 3.79 -0.08 -4.71
C HIS A 362 4.39 -1.49 -4.79
N MET A 363 4.40 -2.09 -5.97
CA MET A 363 4.96 -3.43 -6.20
C MET A 363 6.46 -3.49 -5.90
N ASP A 364 7.19 -2.38 -6.09
CA ASP A 364 8.63 -2.31 -5.86
C ASP A 364 8.98 -2.28 -4.37
N ILE A 365 8.04 -1.86 -3.52
CA ILE A 365 8.21 -1.90 -2.06
C ILE A 365 8.43 -3.34 -1.61
N PHE A 366 7.66 -4.29 -2.14
CA PHE A 366 7.82 -5.72 -1.86
C PHE A 366 9.24 -6.21 -2.15
N THR A 367 9.72 -6.02 -3.36
CA THR A 367 11.03 -6.52 -3.81
C THR A 367 12.20 -5.81 -3.15
N THR A 368 12.07 -4.50 -2.95
CA THR A 368 13.10 -3.67 -2.31
C THR A 368 13.25 -4.01 -0.83
N LEU A 369 12.14 -4.19 -0.10
CA LEU A 369 12.19 -4.59 1.31
C LEU A 369 12.62 -6.04 1.49
N ALA A 370 12.24 -6.94 0.59
CA ALA A 370 12.76 -8.31 0.57
C ALA A 370 14.29 -8.31 0.41
N ALA A 371 14.82 -7.49 -0.51
CA ALA A 371 16.26 -7.32 -0.69
C ALA A 371 16.95 -6.74 0.55
N ALA A 372 16.37 -5.71 1.18
CA ALA A 372 16.88 -5.13 2.43
C ALA A 372 16.91 -6.14 3.58
N ALA A 373 15.96 -7.09 3.59
CA ALA A 373 15.90 -8.20 4.55
C ALA A 373 16.81 -9.41 4.20
N GLY A 374 17.55 -9.33 3.08
CA GLY A 374 18.49 -10.37 2.66
C GLY A 374 17.96 -11.37 1.61
N VAL A 375 16.86 -11.06 0.92
CA VAL A 375 16.26 -11.89 -0.16
C VAL A 375 16.21 -11.09 -1.48
N PRO A 376 17.38 -10.74 -2.08
CA PRO A 376 17.41 -9.93 -3.30
C PRO A 376 16.86 -10.66 -4.54
N ASP A 377 16.78 -11.97 -4.51
CA ASP A 377 16.30 -12.86 -5.57
C ASP A 377 14.84 -13.28 -5.39
N VAL A 378 14.05 -12.54 -4.60
CA VAL A 378 12.67 -12.89 -4.25
C VAL A 378 11.77 -13.15 -5.47
N VAL A 379 11.98 -12.45 -6.58
CA VAL A 379 11.22 -12.64 -7.83
C VAL A 379 11.40 -14.06 -8.37
N GLU A 380 12.64 -14.51 -8.50
CA GLU A 380 12.96 -15.86 -9.00
C GLU A 380 12.55 -16.95 -7.98
N LYS A 381 12.69 -16.65 -6.68
CA LYS A 381 12.20 -17.53 -5.62
C LYS A 381 10.70 -17.77 -5.75
N MET A 382 9.89 -16.72 -5.89
CA MET A 382 8.42 -16.85 -6.02
C MET A 382 8.02 -17.60 -7.29
N LYS A 383 8.67 -17.34 -8.43
CA LYS A 383 8.45 -18.11 -9.67
C LYS A 383 8.72 -19.60 -9.49
N LYS A 384 9.84 -19.93 -8.87
CA LYS A 384 10.28 -21.32 -8.70
C LYS A 384 9.45 -22.09 -7.67
N GLU A 385 9.26 -21.51 -6.49
CA GLU A 385 8.69 -22.19 -5.33
C GLU A 385 7.16 -22.13 -5.31
N ARG A 386 6.57 -21.00 -5.70
CA ARG A 386 5.13 -20.76 -5.60
C ARG A 386 4.40 -20.69 -6.94
N LYS A 387 5.13 -20.70 -8.06
CA LYS A 387 4.58 -20.48 -9.42
C LYS A 387 3.82 -19.14 -9.52
N GLN A 388 4.36 -18.13 -8.85
CA GLN A 388 3.81 -16.78 -8.84
C GLN A 388 4.79 -15.80 -9.48
N TYR A 389 4.26 -14.87 -10.27
CA TYR A 389 5.04 -13.82 -10.92
C TYR A 389 4.97 -12.54 -10.07
N ILE A 390 6.12 -11.99 -9.70
CA ILE A 390 6.22 -10.70 -9.02
C ILE A 390 6.51 -9.63 -10.07
N ASP A 391 5.72 -8.56 -10.09
CA ASP A 391 5.86 -7.44 -11.02
C ASP A 391 6.76 -6.32 -10.48
N GLY A 392 7.08 -6.37 -9.18
CA GLY A 392 7.98 -5.44 -8.53
C GLY A 392 9.42 -5.61 -8.99
N VAL A 393 10.18 -4.51 -8.99
CA VAL A 393 11.62 -4.48 -9.20
C VAL A 393 12.35 -4.07 -7.93
N ASN A 394 13.61 -4.49 -7.79
CA ASN A 394 14.41 -4.17 -6.61
C ASN A 394 15.11 -2.81 -6.78
N ASN A 395 14.66 -1.81 -6.06
CA ASN A 395 15.20 -0.45 -6.09
C ASN A 395 16.10 -0.11 -4.87
N LEU A 396 16.63 -1.12 -4.16
CA LEU A 396 17.41 -0.87 -2.95
C LEU A 396 18.65 -0.01 -3.22
N ASP A 397 19.42 -0.29 -4.27
CA ASP A 397 20.59 0.50 -4.60
C ASP A 397 20.25 1.94 -5.00
N TYR A 398 19.10 2.15 -5.65
CA TYR A 398 18.58 3.48 -5.94
C TYR A 398 18.19 4.24 -4.67
N TRP A 399 17.53 3.58 -3.70
CA TRP A 399 17.19 4.18 -2.41
C TRP A 399 18.43 4.51 -1.58
N LEU A 400 19.44 3.65 -1.61
CA LEU A 400 20.72 3.85 -0.90
C LEU A 400 21.63 4.89 -1.57
N GLY A 401 21.24 5.45 -2.73
CA GLY A 401 22.05 6.40 -3.49
C GLY A 401 23.29 5.78 -4.14
N LYS A 402 23.30 4.47 -4.34
CA LYS A 402 24.34 3.73 -5.06
C LYS A 402 24.09 3.67 -6.57
N SER A 403 22.85 3.87 -6.98
CA SER A 403 22.42 4.05 -8.37
C SER A 403 21.76 5.40 -8.54
N ASP A 404 21.96 6.04 -9.68
CA ASP A 404 21.28 7.29 -10.05
C ASP A 404 19.95 7.05 -10.78
N GLU A 405 19.65 5.80 -11.15
CA GLU A 405 18.47 5.41 -11.92
C GLU A 405 17.66 4.35 -11.18
N SER A 406 16.33 4.45 -11.30
CA SER A 406 15.40 3.40 -10.88
C SER A 406 15.46 2.20 -11.83
N GLU A 407 15.35 1.00 -11.30
CA GLU A 407 15.20 -0.22 -12.11
C GLU A 407 13.85 -0.28 -12.85
N ARG A 408 12.89 0.57 -12.47
CA ARG A 408 11.60 0.67 -13.13
C ARG A 408 11.58 1.79 -14.16
N ASN A 409 11.22 1.47 -15.39
CA ASN A 409 11.03 2.42 -16.47
C ASN A 409 9.61 2.45 -17.07
N ASN A 410 8.69 1.66 -16.52
CA ASN A 410 7.34 1.53 -17.06
C ASN A 410 6.29 1.32 -15.97
N PHE A 411 5.02 1.58 -16.30
CA PHE A 411 3.87 1.26 -15.44
C PHE A 411 2.62 0.99 -16.30
N ILE A 412 1.88 -0.07 -15.97
CA ILE A 412 0.63 -0.44 -16.64
C ILE A 412 -0.53 -0.02 -15.73
N TYR A 413 -1.40 0.84 -16.24
CA TYR A 413 -2.54 1.37 -15.51
C TYR A 413 -3.76 0.47 -15.72
N TYR A 414 -4.12 -0.23 -14.67
CA TYR A 414 -5.34 -1.03 -14.64
C TYR A 414 -6.49 -0.24 -14.02
N HIS A 415 -7.70 -0.46 -14.53
CA HIS A 415 -8.92 -0.24 -13.78
C HIS A 415 -9.73 -1.51 -13.86
N GLU A 416 -10.00 -2.12 -12.72
CA GLU A 416 -10.52 -3.47 -12.60
C GLU A 416 -9.67 -4.48 -13.42
N SER A 417 -10.27 -5.25 -14.32
CA SER A 417 -9.56 -6.22 -15.17
C SER A 417 -8.96 -5.61 -16.44
N GLY A 418 -9.28 -4.35 -16.76
CA GLY A 418 -8.90 -3.71 -18.02
C GLY A 418 -7.62 -2.91 -17.94
N ILE A 419 -6.71 -3.09 -18.91
CA ILE A 419 -5.59 -2.18 -19.14
C ILE A 419 -6.14 -0.92 -19.78
N ARG A 420 -6.07 0.22 -19.10
CA ARG A 420 -6.63 1.50 -19.57
C ARG A 420 -5.55 2.43 -20.11
N ALA A 421 -4.36 2.36 -19.54
CA ALA A 421 -3.23 3.15 -20.01
C ALA A 421 -1.91 2.38 -19.77
N VAL A 422 -0.84 2.86 -20.39
CA VAL A 422 0.52 2.35 -20.18
C VAL A 422 1.48 3.52 -20.22
N ARG A 423 2.51 3.45 -19.39
CA ARG A 423 3.63 4.38 -19.40
C ARG A 423 4.94 3.66 -19.68
N ILE A 424 5.79 4.27 -20.51
CA ILE A 424 7.19 3.91 -20.67
C ILE A 424 8.04 5.18 -20.64
N ASN A 425 8.96 5.27 -19.70
CA ASN A 425 9.73 6.48 -19.40
C ASN A 425 8.82 7.71 -19.25
N GLN A 426 8.99 8.77 -20.07
CA GLN A 426 8.17 9.97 -20.04
C GLN A 426 6.85 9.87 -20.84
N TRP A 427 6.62 8.77 -21.58
CA TRP A 427 5.47 8.65 -22.47
C TRP A 427 4.37 7.81 -21.84
N LYS A 428 3.17 8.39 -21.74
CA LYS A 428 1.97 7.71 -21.27
C LYS A 428 0.90 7.69 -22.36
N LEU A 429 0.35 6.52 -22.63
CA LEU A 429 -0.70 6.30 -23.61
C LEU A 429 -1.96 5.81 -22.90
N HIS A 430 -3.08 6.51 -23.11
CA HIS A 430 -4.40 6.07 -22.68
C HIS A 430 -5.15 5.39 -23.83
N PHE A 431 -5.61 4.17 -23.60
CA PHE A 431 -6.50 3.43 -24.50
C PHE A 431 -7.97 3.75 -24.18
N GLU A 432 -8.25 3.97 -22.89
CA GLU A 432 -9.53 4.34 -22.36
C GLU A 432 -9.35 5.36 -21.21
N THR A 433 -10.28 6.30 -21.09
CA THR A 433 -10.25 7.35 -20.06
C THR A 433 -11.56 7.46 -19.31
N SER A 434 -11.50 7.82 -18.04
CA SER A 434 -12.65 8.25 -17.24
C SER A 434 -12.32 9.57 -16.57
N GLU A 435 -13.24 10.53 -16.59
CA GLU A 435 -13.00 11.90 -16.09
C GLU A 435 -13.09 11.99 -14.56
N ASN A 436 -13.83 11.09 -13.91
CA ASN A 436 -14.01 11.08 -12.47
C ASN A 436 -14.44 9.69 -11.97
N TYR A 437 -14.59 9.55 -10.67
CA TYR A 437 -14.93 8.30 -9.99
C TYR A 437 -16.15 7.57 -10.58
N TYR A 438 -17.22 8.30 -10.92
CA TYR A 438 -18.49 7.73 -11.37
C TYR A 438 -18.66 7.71 -12.88
N ALA A 439 -17.76 8.36 -13.63
CA ALA A 439 -17.87 8.41 -15.08
C ALA A 439 -17.47 7.06 -15.71
N PRO A 440 -18.19 6.60 -16.74
CA PRO A 440 -17.80 5.40 -17.46
C PRO A 440 -16.48 5.59 -18.20
N TYR A 441 -15.69 4.53 -18.32
CA TYR A 441 -14.52 4.54 -19.17
C TYR A 441 -14.92 4.63 -20.65
N GLN A 442 -14.29 5.56 -21.35
CA GLN A 442 -14.54 5.83 -22.77
C GLN A 442 -13.34 5.35 -23.60
N LYS A 443 -13.61 4.40 -24.51
CA LYS A 443 -12.59 3.88 -25.42
C LYS A 443 -12.16 4.93 -26.42
N GLN A 444 -10.86 5.13 -26.55
CA GLN A 444 -10.29 6.05 -27.52
C GLN A 444 -10.12 5.36 -28.87
N LYS A 445 -10.48 6.05 -29.98
CA LYS A 445 -10.25 5.54 -31.33
C LYS A 445 -8.76 5.38 -31.62
N PHE A 446 -7.96 6.33 -31.19
CA PHE A 446 -6.50 6.29 -31.15
C PHE A 446 -6.05 6.56 -29.73
N PRO A 447 -5.02 5.89 -29.22
CA PRO A 447 -4.49 6.19 -27.89
C PRO A 447 -4.18 7.67 -27.72
N ILE A 448 -4.56 8.25 -26.57
CA ILE A 448 -4.13 9.60 -26.23
C ILE A 448 -2.74 9.51 -25.63
N MET A 449 -1.80 10.27 -26.19
CA MET A 449 -0.41 10.23 -25.77
C MET A 449 -0.02 11.53 -25.08
N TYR A 450 0.56 11.43 -23.88
CA TYR A 450 1.13 12.52 -23.12
C TYR A 450 2.63 12.31 -22.89
N ASN A 451 3.39 13.41 -22.86
CA ASN A 451 4.73 13.42 -22.31
C ASN A 451 4.65 13.93 -20.87
N ILE A 452 4.69 13.04 -19.89
CA ILE A 452 4.49 13.35 -18.47
C ILE A 452 5.55 14.31 -17.89
N HIS A 453 6.74 14.39 -18.49
CA HIS A 453 7.75 15.36 -18.06
C HIS A 453 7.45 16.80 -18.52
N PHE A 454 6.75 16.98 -19.66
CA PHE A 454 6.33 18.28 -20.15
C PHE A 454 4.92 18.67 -19.71
N ASP A 455 4.05 17.67 -19.60
CA ASP A 455 2.65 17.80 -19.20
C ASP A 455 2.29 16.77 -18.12
N PRO A 456 2.78 16.96 -16.88
CA PRO A 456 2.45 16.06 -15.78
C PRO A 456 0.97 16.12 -15.37
N TYR A 457 0.25 17.12 -15.87
CA TYR A 457 -1.18 17.34 -15.59
C TYR A 457 -2.09 16.68 -16.62
N GLU A 458 -1.53 16.10 -17.69
CA GLU A 458 -2.30 15.50 -18.80
C GLU A 458 -3.35 16.46 -19.37
N SER A 459 -2.95 17.72 -19.52
CA SER A 459 -3.82 18.86 -19.81
C SER A 459 -3.95 19.22 -21.28
N PHE A 460 -3.07 18.69 -22.15
CA PHE A 460 -3.10 18.95 -23.59
C PHE A 460 -4.26 18.21 -24.28
N ASP A 461 -5.46 18.80 -24.14
CA ASP A 461 -6.69 18.23 -24.73
C ASP A 461 -6.94 18.72 -26.16
N ASN A 462 -6.15 19.66 -26.68
CA ASN A 462 -6.31 20.16 -28.03
C ASN A 462 -6.02 19.05 -29.06
N ILE A 463 -7.00 18.80 -29.91
CA ILE A 463 -6.93 17.75 -30.94
C ILE A 463 -5.77 17.96 -31.93
N THR A 464 -5.37 19.21 -32.18
CA THR A 464 -4.27 19.56 -33.07
C THR A 464 -2.94 19.12 -32.46
N ASP A 465 -2.72 19.39 -31.18
CA ASP A 465 -1.48 19.01 -30.48
C ASP A 465 -1.40 17.49 -30.30
N ARG A 466 -2.51 16.81 -30.02
CA ARG A 466 -2.58 15.36 -29.94
C ARG A 466 -2.23 14.69 -31.28
N SER A 467 -2.73 15.23 -32.40
CA SER A 467 -2.44 14.68 -33.72
C SER A 467 -0.97 14.84 -34.12
N ASP A 468 -0.35 15.97 -33.78
CA ASP A 468 1.07 16.22 -34.04
C ASP A 468 1.96 15.24 -33.22
N ILE A 469 1.69 15.07 -31.92
CA ILE A 469 2.41 14.13 -31.06
C ILE A 469 2.28 12.70 -31.60
N ILE A 470 1.08 12.21 -31.87
CA ILE A 470 0.85 10.86 -32.39
C ILE A 470 1.61 10.63 -33.71
N GLN A 471 1.54 11.59 -34.65
CA GLN A 471 2.19 11.44 -35.96
C GLN A 471 3.72 11.49 -35.87
N ARG A 472 4.29 12.27 -34.97
CA ARG A 472 5.75 12.44 -34.84
C ARG A 472 6.40 11.43 -33.90
N LYS A 473 5.64 10.74 -33.06
CA LYS A 473 6.13 9.87 -31.99
C LYS A 473 5.72 8.39 -32.16
N GLN A 474 5.49 7.97 -33.40
CA GLN A 474 5.06 6.58 -33.71
C GLN A 474 6.08 5.53 -33.25
N PHE A 475 7.35 5.87 -33.15
CA PHE A 475 8.40 4.98 -32.65
C PHE A 475 8.17 4.47 -31.22
N ILE A 476 7.24 5.08 -30.46
CA ILE A 476 6.89 4.67 -29.09
C ILE A 476 5.97 3.45 -29.12
N ASN A 477 5.24 3.23 -30.21
CA ASN A 477 4.25 2.16 -30.29
C ASN A 477 4.88 0.76 -30.19
N GLU A 478 6.04 0.54 -30.82
CA GLU A 478 6.70 -0.77 -30.80
C GLU A 478 7.14 -1.17 -29.37
N PRO A 479 7.88 -0.35 -28.61
CA PRO A 479 8.24 -0.67 -27.23
C PRO A 479 7.03 -0.91 -26.31
N ILE A 480 5.91 -0.18 -26.54
CA ILE A 480 4.68 -0.38 -25.77
C ILE A 480 4.02 -1.72 -26.13
N GLN A 481 3.98 -2.09 -27.41
CA GLN A 481 3.44 -3.38 -27.83
C GLN A 481 4.26 -4.55 -27.28
N GLU A 482 5.58 -4.42 -27.26
CA GLU A 482 6.49 -5.40 -26.67
C GLU A 482 6.22 -5.55 -25.17
N LEU A 483 6.23 -4.44 -24.40
CA LEU A 483 5.93 -4.42 -22.98
C LEU A 483 4.57 -5.07 -22.65
N LEU A 484 3.52 -4.71 -23.38
CA LEU A 484 2.20 -5.28 -23.16
C LEU A 484 2.13 -6.75 -23.57
N GLY A 485 2.83 -7.13 -24.66
CA GLY A 485 2.94 -8.52 -25.10
C GLY A 485 3.62 -9.40 -24.05
N GLU A 486 4.74 -8.96 -23.48
CA GLU A 486 5.44 -9.65 -22.40
C GLU A 486 4.56 -9.77 -21.14
N HIS A 487 3.87 -8.68 -20.78
CA HIS A 487 2.97 -8.69 -19.63
C HIS A 487 1.81 -9.68 -19.83
N ILE A 488 1.15 -9.68 -21.00
CA ILE A 488 0.07 -10.61 -21.31
C ILE A 488 0.61 -12.05 -21.33
N GLN A 489 1.77 -12.29 -21.92
CA GLN A 489 2.40 -13.62 -21.91
C GLN A 489 2.66 -14.10 -20.48
N SER A 490 3.13 -13.21 -19.60
CA SER A 490 3.35 -13.53 -18.19
C SER A 490 2.06 -13.91 -17.43
N LEU A 491 0.89 -13.40 -17.86
CA LEU A 491 -0.42 -13.81 -17.31
C LEU A 491 -0.86 -15.18 -17.86
N VAL A 492 -0.37 -15.60 -19.01
CA VAL A 492 -0.58 -16.96 -19.56
C VAL A 492 0.31 -17.95 -18.82
N ASP A 493 1.58 -17.61 -18.63
CA ASP A 493 2.57 -18.50 -17.98
C ASP A 493 2.31 -18.63 -16.46
N TYR A 494 1.80 -17.58 -15.84
CA TYR A 494 1.45 -17.48 -14.42
C TYR A 494 0.02 -16.94 -14.29
N PRO A 495 -1.01 -17.78 -14.44
CA PRO A 495 -2.40 -17.34 -14.45
C PRO A 495 -2.83 -16.68 -13.14
N PRO A 496 -3.75 -15.71 -13.21
CA PRO A 496 -4.37 -15.14 -12.03
C PRO A 496 -4.96 -16.19 -11.10
N VAL A 497 -4.81 -16.01 -9.79
CA VAL A 497 -5.28 -16.99 -8.78
C VAL A 497 -6.80 -17.04 -8.63
N GLN A 498 -7.48 -15.97 -9.05
CA GLN A 498 -8.94 -15.88 -9.11
C GLN A 498 -9.38 -14.86 -10.19
N LYS A 499 -10.65 -14.90 -10.55
CA LYS A 499 -11.22 -13.89 -11.45
C LYS A 499 -11.13 -12.50 -10.82
N ALA A 500 -10.85 -11.49 -11.63
CA ALA A 500 -10.83 -10.10 -11.21
C ALA A 500 -12.19 -9.65 -10.70
N ALA A 501 -12.20 -8.87 -9.62
CA ALA A 501 -13.39 -8.22 -9.12
C ALA A 501 -13.83 -7.09 -10.05
N THR A 502 -15.13 -6.79 -10.09
CA THR A 502 -15.70 -5.70 -10.89
C THR A 502 -16.93 -5.11 -10.22
N TYR A 503 -17.12 -3.79 -10.39
CA TYR A 503 -18.37 -3.09 -10.10
C TYR A 503 -19.33 -3.04 -11.30
N ASP A 504 -18.87 -3.41 -12.49
CA ASP A 504 -19.74 -3.47 -13.67
C ASP A 504 -20.75 -4.60 -13.52
N PHE A 505 -22.01 -4.21 -13.31
CA PHE A 505 -23.08 -5.16 -13.10
C PHE A 505 -23.34 -6.05 -14.33
N SER A 506 -23.10 -5.55 -15.53
CA SER A 506 -23.25 -6.32 -16.77
C SER A 506 -22.18 -7.42 -16.84
N GLU A 507 -20.92 -7.09 -16.49
CA GLU A 507 -19.84 -8.06 -16.42
C GLU A 507 -20.06 -9.07 -15.28
N LEU A 508 -20.54 -8.60 -14.12
CA LEU A 508 -20.91 -9.48 -13.01
C LEU A 508 -21.99 -10.48 -13.40
N MET A 509 -23.05 -10.03 -14.10
CA MET A 509 -24.11 -10.91 -14.60
C MET A 509 -23.61 -11.94 -15.60
N LYS A 510 -22.68 -11.56 -16.47
CA LYS A 510 -22.04 -12.48 -17.41
C LYS A 510 -21.21 -13.54 -16.67
N GLN A 511 -20.42 -13.15 -15.70
CA GLN A 511 -19.64 -14.07 -14.86
C GLN A 511 -20.54 -15.07 -14.10
N LEU A 512 -21.70 -14.61 -13.59
CA LEU A 512 -22.68 -15.47 -12.92
C LEU A 512 -23.36 -16.46 -13.89
N GLN A 513 -23.53 -16.10 -15.15
CA GLN A 513 -24.08 -17.00 -16.17
C GLN A 513 -23.04 -18.06 -16.59
N GLU A 514 -21.79 -17.67 -16.78
CA GLU A 514 -20.69 -18.57 -17.13
C GLU A 514 -20.37 -19.57 -16.00
N GLY A 515 -20.53 -19.18 -14.73
CA GLY A 515 -20.32 -20.04 -13.58
C GLY A 515 -21.43 -21.06 -13.32
N LYS A 516 -22.54 -20.99 -14.08
CA LYS A 516 -23.67 -21.94 -14.01
C LYS A 516 -23.63 -23.02 -15.10
N GLN A 517 -22.63 -22.99 -15.97
CA GLN A 517 -22.34 -24.04 -16.95
C GLN A 517 -21.23 -24.97 -16.42
#